data_0f6e9ba732cae89b463a4d91e9cb8838
#
_entry.id   0f6e9ba732cae89b463a4d91e9cb8838
#
_cell.length_a   1.000
_cell.length_b   1.000
_cell.length_c   1.000
_cell.angle_alpha   90.00
_cell.angle_beta   90.00
_cell.angle_gamma   90.00
#
_symmetry.space_group_name_H-M   'P 1'
#
loop_
_entity.id
_entity.type
_entity.pdbx_description
1 polymer ?
#
loop_
_entity_poly.entity_id
_entity_poly.type
_entity_poly.pdbx_seq_one_letter_code
_entity_poly.pdbx_strand_id
1 'polypeptide(L)'
;MTLPEKFAARVLSELGPEEGAALCAALAVLTCIPAVAEAVEVSATACVLMDADTGQVLYEKNGDKRMLIASTTKLMTALVALEQGTPSQVITVTAAHMAEGSSMYLRPGEKLTLEELLYGLLLCSGNDAALALTECAGGTAPFVERMNEKAAALGMRNSHFANPNGLDDEAHYSTAYDMALLGCAAVNEPTLRRMVSTRTAVIGGRTLTNHNKLLSRLDGCVGLKTGYTKAAGRTLVSCAEQAGHRLVAVTLRDGDDWNDHEALYRWGFLLTGIQETLETRLLGALGNGREVTP
;
A
#
# COMPACT_ATOMS: atom_id res chain seq x y z
N MET A 1 -15.02 -24.01 6.97
CA MET A 1 -14.60 -24.35 5.60
C MET A 1 -13.73 -23.23 5.11
N THR A 2 -12.46 -23.50 4.84
CA THR A 2 -11.47 -22.52 4.38
C THR A 2 -11.78 -22.06 2.95
N LEU A 3 -11.21 -20.91 2.52
CA LEU A 3 -11.39 -20.39 1.16
C LEU A 3 -11.06 -21.43 0.07
N PRO A 4 -9.97 -22.23 0.20
CA PRO A 4 -9.67 -23.32 -0.72
C PRO A 4 -10.73 -24.43 -0.77
N GLU A 5 -11.35 -24.77 0.37
CA GLU A 5 -12.39 -25.79 0.42
C GLU A 5 -13.70 -25.36 -0.27
N LYS A 6 -14.07 -24.07 -0.16
CA LYS A 6 -15.25 -23.52 -0.85
C LYS A 6 -15.03 -23.45 -2.37
N PHE A 7 -13.84 -23.06 -2.79
CA PHE A 7 -13.45 -23.02 -4.19
C PHE A 7 -13.44 -24.43 -4.78
N ALA A 8 -12.79 -25.39 -4.12
CA ALA A 8 -12.74 -26.79 -4.52
C ALA A 8 -14.13 -27.41 -4.63
N ALA A 9 -15.03 -27.19 -3.66
CA ALA A 9 -16.39 -27.71 -3.68
C ALA A 9 -17.22 -27.17 -4.85
N ARG A 10 -17.06 -25.89 -5.19
CA ARG A 10 -17.74 -25.26 -6.33
C ARG A 10 -17.24 -25.82 -7.66
N VAL A 11 -15.93 -25.91 -7.84
CA VAL A 11 -15.33 -26.43 -9.08
C VAL A 11 -15.67 -27.91 -9.27
N LEU A 12 -15.63 -28.74 -8.19
CA LEU A 12 -16.00 -30.16 -8.26
C LEU A 12 -17.47 -30.40 -8.62
N SER A 13 -18.37 -29.46 -8.32
CA SER A 13 -19.79 -29.58 -8.67
C SER A 13 -20.09 -29.29 -10.14
N GLU A 14 -19.16 -28.66 -10.85
CA GLU A 14 -19.30 -28.26 -12.27
C GLU A 14 -18.55 -29.21 -13.24
N LEU A 15 -17.75 -30.15 -12.72
CA LEU A 15 -16.89 -31.03 -13.51
C LEU A 15 -17.45 -32.46 -13.67
N GLY A 16 -17.14 -33.10 -14.79
CA GLY A 16 -17.41 -34.49 -15.02
C GLY A 16 -16.49 -35.43 -14.21
N PRO A 17 -16.76 -36.77 -14.16
CA PRO A 17 -16.02 -37.72 -13.32
C PRO A 17 -14.51 -37.79 -13.59
N GLU A 18 -14.08 -37.67 -14.86
CA GLU A 18 -12.65 -37.70 -15.24
C GLU A 18 -11.95 -36.37 -14.91
N GLU A 19 -12.63 -35.25 -15.08
CA GLU A 19 -12.17 -33.91 -14.72
C GLU A 19 -12.08 -33.76 -13.19
N GLY A 20 -13.04 -34.36 -12.46
CA GLY A 20 -13.02 -34.44 -11.00
C GLY A 20 -11.81 -35.19 -10.45
N ALA A 21 -11.39 -36.28 -11.11
CA ALA A 21 -10.19 -37.06 -10.74
C ALA A 21 -8.89 -36.28 -10.97
N ALA A 22 -8.79 -35.53 -12.07
CA ALA A 22 -7.65 -34.65 -12.36
C ALA A 22 -7.56 -33.50 -11.36
N LEU A 23 -8.69 -32.91 -10.95
CA LEU A 23 -8.75 -31.88 -9.93
C LEU A 23 -8.39 -32.42 -8.55
N CYS A 24 -8.85 -33.62 -8.18
CA CYS A 24 -8.45 -34.25 -6.92
C CYS A 24 -6.94 -34.55 -6.89
N ALA A 25 -6.34 -34.91 -8.01
CA ALA A 25 -4.89 -35.10 -8.12
C ALA A 25 -4.14 -33.74 -7.98
N ALA A 26 -4.68 -32.67 -8.56
CA ALA A 26 -4.11 -31.31 -8.40
C ALA A 26 -4.27 -30.79 -6.96
N LEU A 27 -5.41 -31.05 -6.29
CA LEU A 27 -5.65 -30.74 -4.88
C LEU A 27 -4.77 -31.58 -3.93
N ALA A 28 -4.46 -32.82 -4.26
CA ALA A 28 -3.53 -33.67 -3.50
C ALA A 28 -2.10 -33.12 -3.55
N VAL A 29 -1.71 -32.47 -4.65
CA VAL A 29 -0.42 -31.74 -4.73
C VAL A 29 -0.42 -30.50 -3.83
N LEU A 30 -1.55 -29.81 -3.66
CA LEU A 30 -1.73 -28.69 -2.73
C LEU A 30 -1.55 -29.11 -1.26
N THR A 31 -2.03 -30.30 -0.88
CA THR A 31 -1.87 -30.82 0.49
C THR A 31 -0.46 -31.33 0.78
N CYS A 32 0.36 -31.52 -0.25
CA CYS A 32 1.77 -31.94 -0.14
C CYS A 32 2.77 -30.77 -0.07
N ILE A 33 2.31 -29.50 -0.06
CA ILE A 33 3.19 -28.33 0.09
C ILE A 33 3.16 -27.85 1.55
N PRO A 34 3.96 -28.43 2.47
CA PRO A 34 3.95 -28.02 3.89
C PRO A 34 4.44 -26.58 4.11
N ALA A 35 5.14 -26.00 3.13
CA ALA A 35 5.70 -24.64 3.25
C ALA A 35 4.67 -23.49 3.15
N VAL A 36 3.44 -23.74 2.69
CA VAL A 36 2.37 -22.73 2.59
C VAL A 36 1.45 -22.72 3.81
N ALA A 37 1.55 -23.74 4.65
CA ALA A 37 0.67 -23.93 5.82
C ALA A 37 1.12 -23.12 7.07
N GLU A 38 2.36 -22.65 7.13
CA GLU A 38 2.75 -21.75 8.21
C GLU A 38 2.30 -20.33 7.89
N ALA A 39 1.27 -19.88 8.62
CA ALA A 39 0.84 -18.49 8.59
C ALA A 39 2.02 -17.59 8.99
N VAL A 40 2.27 -16.53 8.23
CA VAL A 40 3.25 -15.51 8.60
C VAL A 40 2.84 -14.91 9.94
N GLU A 41 3.73 -14.97 10.92
CA GLU A 41 3.56 -14.24 12.16
C GLU A 41 4.18 -12.84 12.03
N VAL A 42 3.40 -11.81 12.35
CA VAL A 42 3.85 -10.42 12.37
C VAL A 42 3.66 -9.81 13.75
N SER A 43 4.59 -8.95 14.15
CA SER A 43 4.56 -8.25 15.44
C SER A 43 3.55 -7.10 15.47
N ALA A 44 3.10 -6.65 14.28
CA ALA A 44 2.13 -5.59 14.11
C ALA A 44 0.81 -5.86 14.84
N THR A 45 0.18 -4.81 15.38
CA THR A 45 -1.15 -4.90 15.99
C THR A 45 -2.23 -5.12 14.94
N ALA A 46 -2.10 -4.49 13.76
CA ALA A 46 -2.96 -4.71 12.60
C ALA A 46 -2.08 -4.79 11.34
N CYS A 47 -2.46 -5.67 10.42
CA CYS A 47 -1.71 -5.91 9.18
C CYS A 47 -2.64 -6.36 8.05
N VAL A 48 -2.31 -5.97 6.83
CA VAL A 48 -2.92 -6.47 5.60
C VAL A 48 -1.83 -6.65 4.54
N LEU A 49 -1.86 -7.77 3.83
CA LEU A 49 -1.16 -7.97 2.56
C LEU A 49 -2.21 -8.13 1.47
N MET A 50 -2.15 -7.29 0.44
CA MET A 50 -3.13 -7.20 -0.64
C MET A 50 -2.42 -7.29 -2.00
N ASP A 51 -2.99 -8.06 -2.91
CA ASP A 51 -2.63 -8.00 -4.33
C ASP A 51 -3.13 -6.68 -4.91
N ALA A 52 -2.21 -5.87 -5.45
CA ALA A 52 -2.51 -4.51 -5.88
C ALA A 52 -3.26 -4.43 -7.22
N ASP A 53 -3.26 -5.51 -7.99
CA ASP A 53 -3.89 -5.59 -9.31
C ASP A 53 -5.32 -6.12 -9.22
N THR A 54 -5.56 -7.06 -8.29
CA THR A 54 -6.87 -7.71 -8.10
C THR A 54 -7.67 -7.16 -6.91
N GLY A 55 -7.00 -6.53 -5.94
CA GLY A 55 -7.58 -6.13 -4.66
C GLY A 55 -7.82 -7.30 -3.70
N GLN A 56 -7.32 -8.50 -4.02
CA GLN A 56 -7.45 -9.67 -3.16
C GLN A 56 -6.59 -9.52 -1.90
N VAL A 57 -7.20 -9.73 -0.72
CA VAL A 57 -6.47 -9.84 0.54
C VAL A 57 -5.86 -11.22 0.65
N LEU A 58 -4.54 -11.29 0.74
CA LEU A 58 -3.77 -12.53 0.89
C LEU A 58 -3.56 -12.86 2.37
N TYR A 59 -3.29 -11.86 3.20
CA TYR A 59 -3.10 -11.98 4.64
C TYR A 59 -3.76 -10.84 5.38
N GLU A 60 -4.36 -11.14 6.54
CA GLU A 60 -5.00 -10.14 7.38
C GLU A 60 -4.86 -10.48 8.88
N LYS A 61 -4.52 -9.45 9.66
CA LYS A 61 -4.55 -9.48 11.12
C LYS A 61 -5.17 -8.18 11.61
N ASN A 62 -6.37 -8.23 12.21
CA ASN A 62 -7.11 -7.06 12.68
C ASN A 62 -7.27 -5.96 11.61
N GLY A 63 -7.48 -6.33 10.33
CA GLY A 63 -7.45 -5.44 9.18
C GLY A 63 -8.40 -4.27 9.27
N ASP A 64 -9.57 -4.45 9.88
CA ASP A 64 -10.62 -3.43 10.04
C ASP A 64 -10.51 -2.62 11.35
N LYS A 65 -9.49 -2.86 12.18
CA LYS A 65 -9.31 -2.13 13.43
C LYS A 65 -8.90 -0.68 13.14
N ARG A 66 -9.71 0.30 13.62
CA ARG A 66 -9.38 1.73 13.53
C ARG A 66 -8.19 2.05 14.43
N MET A 67 -7.19 2.70 13.86
CA MET A 67 -5.94 3.05 14.52
C MET A 67 -5.42 4.39 14.00
N LEU A 68 -4.54 5.04 14.77
CA LEU A 68 -3.74 6.16 14.31
C LEU A 68 -2.73 5.66 13.28
N ILE A 69 -2.57 6.41 12.19
CA ILE A 69 -1.78 6.03 11.02
C ILE A 69 -0.52 6.87 10.81
N ALA A 70 -0.33 7.88 11.65
CA ALA A 70 0.82 8.79 11.57
C ALA A 70 1.07 9.30 10.12
N SER A 71 2.32 9.47 9.73
CA SER A 71 2.70 10.02 8.41
C SER A 71 2.41 9.11 7.21
N THR A 72 1.84 7.91 7.37
CA THR A 72 1.30 7.17 6.22
C THR A 72 0.10 7.89 5.60
N THR A 73 -0.55 8.79 6.33
CA THR A 73 -1.51 9.82 5.84
C THR A 73 -1.02 10.55 4.59
N LYS A 74 0.28 10.78 4.48
CA LYS A 74 0.88 11.57 3.40
C LYS A 74 0.76 10.94 2.00
N LEU A 75 0.39 9.66 1.92
CA LEU A 75 -0.02 9.04 0.66
C LEU A 75 -1.33 9.66 0.15
N MET A 76 -2.31 9.85 1.04
CA MET A 76 -3.56 10.54 0.70
C MET A 76 -3.30 12.00 0.32
N THR A 77 -2.47 12.69 1.08
CA THR A 77 -2.07 14.08 0.78
C THR A 77 -1.44 14.20 -0.60
N ALA A 78 -0.56 13.26 -0.97
CA ALA A 78 0.09 13.27 -2.27
C ALA A 78 -0.89 13.01 -3.43
N LEU A 79 -1.82 12.06 -3.28
CA LEU A 79 -2.86 11.79 -4.29
C LEU A 79 -3.75 13.02 -4.49
N VAL A 80 -4.26 13.60 -3.42
CA VAL A 80 -5.13 14.79 -3.49
C VAL A 80 -4.38 15.98 -4.09
N ALA A 81 -3.12 16.20 -3.72
CA ALA A 81 -2.33 17.30 -4.28
C ALA A 81 -2.15 17.15 -5.81
N LEU A 82 -1.93 15.95 -6.32
CA LEU A 82 -1.83 15.69 -7.76
C LEU A 82 -3.17 15.83 -8.49
N GLU A 83 -4.29 15.60 -7.81
CA GLU A 83 -5.63 15.83 -8.39
C GLU A 83 -6.04 17.29 -8.40
N GLN A 84 -5.59 18.09 -7.43
CA GLN A 84 -6.00 19.50 -7.26
C GLN A 84 -5.04 20.48 -7.94
N GLY A 85 -3.80 20.06 -8.22
CA GLY A 85 -2.78 20.93 -8.79
C GLY A 85 -1.98 20.25 -9.90
N THR A 86 -1.15 21.03 -10.58
CA THR A 86 -0.21 20.51 -11.58
C THR A 86 1.20 20.41 -10.98
N PRO A 87 2.04 19.44 -11.38
CA PRO A 87 3.41 19.30 -10.88
C PRO A 87 4.26 20.58 -10.96
N SER A 88 4.05 21.41 -12.00
CA SER A 88 4.77 22.67 -12.22
C SER A 88 4.16 23.87 -11.50
N GLN A 89 3.02 23.73 -10.83
CA GLN A 89 2.41 24.81 -10.07
C GLN A 89 3.34 25.28 -8.96
N VAL A 90 3.65 26.58 -8.94
CA VAL A 90 4.52 27.18 -7.93
C VAL A 90 3.70 27.59 -6.71
N ILE A 91 4.13 27.13 -5.55
CA ILE A 91 3.55 27.45 -4.25
C ILE A 91 4.53 28.35 -3.48
N THR A 92 4.04 29.45 -2.92
CA THR A 92 4.83 30.32 -2.06
C THR A 92 4.63 29.90 -0.60
N VAL A 93 5.71 29.51 0.04
CA VAL A 93 5.72 29.09 1.44
C VAL A 93 5.43 30.30 2.35
N THR A 94 4.55 30.10 3.32
CA THR A 94 4.20 31.12 4.32
C THR A 94 4.55 30.64 5.74
N ALA A 95 4.47 31.51 6.72
CA ALA A 95 4.67 31.14 8.13
C ALA A 95 3.62 30.14 8.62
N ALA A 96 2.42 30.11 8.02
CA ALA A 96 1.35 29.16 8.36
C ALA A 96 1.68 27.71 7.97
N HIS A 97 2.65 27.49 7.07
CA HIS A 97 3.08 26.15 6.67
C HIS A 97 4.13 25.55 7.61
N MET A 98 4.61 26.29 8.59
CA MET A 98 5.57 25.76 9.57
C MET A 98 4.86 24.81 10.53
N ALA A 99 5.40 23.62 10.72
CA ALA A 99 4.81 22.57 11.54
C ALA A 99 5.88 21.84 12.35
N GLU A 100 5.45 21.28 13.48
CA GLU A 100 6.29 20.42 14.32
C GLU A 100 6.57 19.07 13.65
N GLY A 101 7.63 18.40 14.09
CA GLY A 101 8.01 17.07 13.69
C GLY A 101 8.89 17.04 12.44
N SER A 102 8.69 16.05 11.57
CA SER A 102 9.51 15.90 10.35
C SER A 102 9.32 17.07 9.40
N SER A 103 10.39 17.57 8.82
CA SER A 103 10.40 18.76 7.98
C SER A 103 11.37 18.60 6.81
N MET A 104 11.06 19.21 5.67
CA MET A 104 12.06 19.48 4.62
C MET A 104 12.75 20.84 4.82
N TYR A 105 12.51 21.49 5.94
CA TYR A 105 13.10 22.79 6.35
C TYR A 105 12.76 23.93 5.41
N LEU A 106 11.47 24.06 5.08
CA LEU A 106 10.95 25.20 4.32
C LEU A 106 11.13 26.53 5.06
N ARG A 107 11.22 27.61 4.28
CA ARG A 107 11.33 28.97 4.84
C ARG A 107 10.23 29.86 4.28
N PRO A 108 9.58 30.71 5.10
CA PRO A 108 8.62 31.68 4.60
C PRO A 108 9.22 32.56 3.48
N GLY A 109 8.45 32.73 2.40
CA GLY A 109 8.87 33.45 1.19
C GLY A 109 9.54 32.56 0.12
N GLU A 110 9.90 31.32 0.45
CA GLU A 110 10.45 30.35 -0.50
C GLU A 110 9.37 29.94 -1.53
N LYS A 111 9.80 29.70 -2.76
CA LYS A 111 8.92 29.27 -3.84
C LYS A 111 9.37 27.92 -4.34
N LEU A 112 8.48 26.93 -4.28
CA LEU A 112 8.73 25.59 -4.80
C LEU A 112 7.55 25.13 -5.66
N THR A 113 7.83 24.27 -6.60
CA THR A 113 6.79 23.59 -7.37
C THR A 113 6.05 22.56 -6.51
N LEU A 114 4.83 22.21 -6.89
CA LEU A 114 4.08 21.14 -6.27
C LEU A 114 4.88 19.82 -6.28
N GLU A 115 5.58 19.53 -7.38
CA GLU A 115 6.45 18.35 -7.49
C GLU A 115 7.59 18.37 -6.47
N GLU A 116 8.26 19.49 -6.28
CA GLU A 116 9.33 19.64 -5.29
C GLU A 116 8.82 19.44 -3.85
N LEU A 117 7.63 19.97 -3.55
CA LEU A 117 6.97 19.77 -2.26
C LEU A 117 6.56 18.31 -2.03
N LEU A 118 6.09 17.60 -3.09
CA LEU A 118 5.79 16.17 -3.04
C LEU A 118 7.03 15.33 -2.73
N TYR A 119 8.19 15.66 -3.28
CA TYR A 119 9.45 15.00 -2.87
C TYR A 119 9.74 15.20 -1.39
N GLY A 120 9.58 16.43 -0.85
CA GLY A 120 9.73 16.70 0.57
C GLY A 120 8.73 15.93 1.44
N LEU A 121 7.48 15.88 1.01
CA LEU A 121 6.41 15.12 1.67
C LEU A 121 6.75 13.63 1.78
N LEU A 122 7.17 13.02 0.68
CA LEU A 122 7.30 11.56 0.56
C LEU A 122 8.64 11.04 1.08
N LEU A 123 9.76 11.70 0.77
CA LEU A 123 11.09 11.22 1.15
C LEU A 123 11.41 11.48 2.62
N CYS A 124 11.36 12.74 3.05
CA CYS A 124 11.69 13.11 4.44
C CYS A 124 10.47 13.32 5.33
N SER A 125 9.27 12.99 4.83
CA SER A 125 8.03 13.07 5.63
C SER A 125 7.69 14.48 6.10
N GLY A 126 8.03 15.55 5.33
CA GLY A 126 7.89 16.94 5.70
C GLY A 126 6.44 17.31 6.06
N ASN A 127 6.21 17.72 7.32
CA ASN A 127 4.93 18.27 7.76
C ASN A 127 4.69 19.66 7.20
N ASP A 128 5.75 20.44 7.05
CA ASP A 128 5.77 21.73 6.37
C ASP A 128 5.39 21.60 4.88
N ALA A 129 5.93 20.61 4.18
CA ALA A 129 5.55 20.30 2.81
C ALA A 129 4.07 19.89 2.71
N ALA A 130 3.56 19.09 3.67
CA ALA A 130 2.16 18.71 3.71
C ALA A 130 1.22 19.91 3.81
N LEU A 131 1.54 20.88 4.69
CA LEU A 131 0.77 22.10 4.82
C LEU A 131 0.89 23.01 3.58
N ALA A 132 2.09 23.16 3.02
CA ALA A 132 2.28 23.97 1.81
C ALA A 132 1.49 23.41 0.61
N LEU A 133 1.41 22.08 0.47
CA LEU A 133 0.63 21.44 -0.58
C LEU A 133 -0.87 21.75 -0.51
N THR A 134 -1.41 22.10 0.67
CA THR A 134 -2.84 22.43 0.80
C THR A 134 -3.25 23.68 0.01
N GLU A 135 -2.31 24.53 -0.36
CA GLU A 135 -2.57 25.72 -1.16
C GLU A 135 -3.12 25.40 -2.55
N CYS A 136 -2.83 24.20 -3.11
CA CYS A 136 -3.39 23.79 -4.40
C CYS A 136 -4.91 23.62 -4.38
N ALA A 137 -5.51 23.45 -3.20
CA ALA A 137 -6.96 23.35 -3.01
C ALA A 137 -7.57 24.56 -2.27
N GLY A 138 -6.80 25.63 -2.09
CA GLY A 138 -7.27 26.84 -1.40
C GLY A 138 -7.12 26.80 0.12
N GLY A 139 -6.20 25.99 0.65
CA GLY A 139 -5.85 25.92 2.06
C GLY A 139 -6.23 24.61 2.73
N THR A 140 -5.92 24.51 4.02
CA THR A 140 -6.00 23.22 4.76
C THR A 140 -7.42 22.68 4.89
N ALA A 141 -8.43 23.50 5.19
CA ALA A 141 -9.78 22.99 5.40
C ALA A 141 -10.39 22.37 4.13
N PRO A 142 -10.44 23.07 2.96
CA PRO A 142 -10.94 22.45 1.74
C PRO A 142 -10.08 21.27 1.27
N PHE A 143 -8.78 21.28 1.54
CA PHE A 143 -7.91 20.14 1.21
C PHE A 143 -8.28 18.90 2.01
N VAL A 144 -8.54 19.02 3.32
CA VAL A 144 -8.97 17.91 4.18
C VAL A 144 -10.34 17.38 3.75
N GLU A 145 -11.25 18.23 3.30
CA GLU A 145 -12.51 17.79 2.68
C GLU A 145 -12.24 16.89 1.46
N ARG A 146 -11.32 17.30 0.55
CA ARG A 146 -10.92 16.49 -0.60
C ARG A 146 -10.27 15.16 -0.19
N MET A 147 -9.48 15.14 0.91
CA MET A 147 -8.94 13.88 1.42
C MET A 147 -10.04 12.89 1.82
N ASN A 148 -11.09 13.36 2.49
CA ASN A 148 -12.22 12.50 2.90
C ASN A 148 -13.12 12.10 1.71
N GLU A 149 -13.33 12.98 0.74
CA GLU A 149 -14.00 12.64 -0.52
C GLU A 149 -13.22 11.55 -1.28
N LYS A 150 -11.89 11.69 -1.36
CA LYS A 150 -11.02 10.68 -1.99
C LYS A 150 -11.05 9.35 -1.25
N ALA A 151 -11.04 9.37 0.09
CA ALA A 151 -11.18 8.18 0.92
C ALA A 151 -12.49 7.44 0.61
N ALA A 152 -13.60 8.17 0.54
CA ALA A 152 -14.89 7.60 0.18
C ALA A 152 -14.89 6.99 -1.25
N ALA A 153 -14.28 7.69 -2.22
CA ALA A 153 -14.15 7.22 -3.60
C ALA A 153 -13.30 5.95 -3.72
N LEU A 154 -12.27 5.79 -2.86
CA LEU A 154 -11.44 4.59 -2.78
C LEU A 154 -12.09 3.43 -2.00
N GLY A 155 -13.26 3.65 -1.39
CA GLY A 155 -13.94 2.65 -0.57
C GLY A 155 -13.36 2.50 0.84
N MET A 156 -12.61 3.47 1.34
CA MET A 156 -12.01 3.51 2.69
C MET A 156 -13.09 3.83 3.75
N ARG A 157 -13.92 2.86 4.07
CA ARG A 157 -15.15 3.05 4.89
C ARG A 157 -14.88 3.27 6.38
N ASN A 158 -13.70 2.91 6.84
CA ASN A 158 -13.30 3.01 8.24
C ASN A 158 -12.18 4.04 8.46
N SER A 159 -12.12 5.08 7.61
CA SER A 159 -11.10 6.11 7.64
C SER A 159 -11.69 7.50 7.74
N HIS A 160 -10.99 8.37 8.44
CA HIS A 160 -11.27 9.80 8.45
C HIS A 160 -9.96 10.58 8.61
N PHE A 161 -9.78 11.59 7.79
CA PHE A 161 -8.62 12.47 7.78
C PHE A 161 -8.99 13.82 8.40
N ALA A 162 -8.29 14.23 9.45
CA ALA A 162 -8.46 15.53 10.11
C ALA A 162 -7.36 16.55 9.74
N ASN A 163 -6.24 16.07 9.19
CA ASN A 163 -5.11 16.90 8.79
C ASN A 163 -4.30 16.25 7.66
N PRO A 164 -3.46 17.03 6.92
CA PRO A 164 -2.71 16.50 5.78
C PRO A 164 -1.36 15.85 6.15
N ASN A 165 -0.91 15.95 7.40
CA ASN A 165 0.43 15.52 7.80
C ASN A 165 0.46 14.24 8.66
N GLY A 166 -0.68 13.83 9.22
CA GLY A 166 -0.82 12.63 10.04
C GLY A 166 -0.39 12.83 11.51
N LEU A 167 -0.43 14.06 12.00
CA LEU A 167 -0.33 14.30 13.44
C LEU A 167 -1.55 13.74 14.16
N ASP A 168 -1.34 13.31 15.41
CA ASP A 168 -2.35 12.65 16.20
C ASP A 168 -3.55 13.58 16.46
N ASP A 169 -4.76 13.07 16.16
CA ASP A 169 -6.05 13.72 16.40
C ASP A 169 -7.09 12.61 16.61
N GLU A 170 -8.05 12.81 17.50
CA GLU A 170 -9.09 11.81 17.78
C GLU A 170 -9.96 11.49 16.56
N ALA A 171 -10.13 12.47 15.66
CA ALA A 171 -10.85 12.31 14.42
C ALA A 171 -9.95 11.82 13.26
N HIS A 172 -8.64 11.56 13.48
CA HIS A 172 -7.72 11.12 12.45
C HIS A 172 -7.36 9.66 12.60
N TYR A 173 -8.02 8.79 11.84
CA TYR A 173 -7.83 7.35 11.92
C TYR A 173 -8.03 6.65 10.57
N SER A 174 -7.51 5.44 10.49
CA SER A 174 -7.76 4.50 9.39
C SER A 174 -7.63 3.06 9.89
N THR A 175 -7.70 2.11 8.97
CA THR A 175 -7.48 0.68 9.20
C THR A 175 -6.37 0.16 8.30
N ALA A 176 -5.81 -1.01 8.61
CA ALA A 176 -4.81 -1.61 7.72
C ALA A 176 -5.39 -1.96 6.35
N TYR A 177 -6.67 -2.38 6.30
CA TYR A 177 -7.37 -2.64 5.05
C TYR A 177 -7.55 -1.37 4.20
N ASP A 178 -8.08 -0.29 4.79
CA ASP A 178 -8.28 0.97 4.07
C ASP A 178 -6.94 1.56 3.60
N MET A 179 -5.88 1.44 4.42
CA MET A 179 -4.55 1.88 4.03
C MET A 179 -3.93 1.02 2.92
N ALA A 180 -4.32 -0.25 2.79
CA ALA A 180 -3.94 -1.08 1.64
C ALA A 180 -4.62 -0.59 0.35
N LEU A 181 -5.91 -0.25 0.40
CA LEU A 181 -6.61 0.39 -0.74
C LEU A 181 -5.90 1.70 -1.16
N LEU A 182 -5.53 2.53 -0.19
CA LEU A 182 -4.77 3.76 -0.45
C LEU A 182 -3.39 3.46 -1.05
N GLY A 183 -2.70 2.44 -0.56
CA GLY A 183 -1.42 1.98 -1.09
C GLY A 183 -1.52 1.52 -2.55
N CYS A 184 -2.56 0.76 -2.89
CA CYS A 184 -2.85 0.34 -4.27
C CYS A 184 -3.11 1.55 -5.18
N ALA A 185 -3.91 2.52 -4.72
CA ALA A 185 -4.14 3.75 -5.48
C ALA A 185 -2.85 4.55 -5.70
N ALA A 186 -2.02 4.67 -4.65
CA ALA A 186 -0.76 5.43 -4.72
C ALA A 186 0.26 4.80 -5.66
N VAL A 187 0.40 3.46 -5.69
CA VAL A 187 1.35 2.79 -6.59
C VAL A 187 0.87 2.77 -8.05
N ASN A 188 -0.44 2.90 -8.27
CA ASN A 188 -1.05 3.01 -9.60
C ASN A 188 -0.95 4.43 -10.19
N GLU A 189 -0.62 5.45 -9.39
CA GLU A 189 -0.37 6.81 -9.89
C GLU A 189 1.12 6.91 -10.31
N PRO A 190 1.44 7.09 -11.62
CA PRO A 190 2.82 6.99 -12.12
C PRO A 190 3.77 8.00 -11.49
N THR A 191 3.30 9.22 -11.20
CA THR A 191 4.11 10.27 -10.59
C THR A 191 4.48 9.90 -9.15
N LEU A 192 3.52 9.42 -8.37
CA LEU A 192 3.78 8.96 -7.00
C LEU A 192 4.70 7.76 -6.99
N ARG A 193 4.45 6.77 -7.83
CA ARG A 193 5.29 5.59 -7.94
C ARG A 193 6.76 5.95 -8.17
N ARG A 194 7.04 6.86 -9.10
CA ARG A 194 8.38 7.38 -9.36
C ARG A 194 9.00 8.05 -8.13
N MET A 195 8.22 8.88 -7.42
CA MET A 195 8.70 9.62 -6.25
C MET A 195 8.96 8.70 -5.05
N VAL A 196 8.03 7.81 -4.70
CA VAL A 196 8.17 6.91 -3.55
C VAL A 196 9.30 5.89 -3.71
N SER A 197 9.67 5.55 -4.95
CA SER A 197 10.81 4.67 -5.26
C SER A 197 12.17 5.40 -5.26
N THR A 198 12.15 6.73 -5.20
CA THR A 198 13.38 7.54 -5.17
C THR A 198 14.05 7.42 -3.80
N ARG A 199 15.33 7.01 -3.77
CA ARG A 199 16.11 6.88 -2.52
C ARG A 199 16.60 8.22 -2.01
N THR A 200 17.05 9.09 -2.92
CA THR A 200 17.60 10.41 -2.58
C THR A 200 17.32 11.38 -3.71
N ALA A 201 16.94 12.60 -3.38
CA ALA A 201 16.75 13.70 -4.32
C ALA A 201 17.34 15.01 -3.76
N VAL A 202 17.78 15.91 -4.65
CA VAL A 202 18.21 17.25 -4.27
C VAL A 202 17.14 18.24 -4.70
N ILE A 203 16.47 18.84 -3.72
CA ILE A 203 15.33 19.75 -3.92
C ILE A 203 15.61 21.07 -3.20
N GLY A 204 15.56 22.18 -3.92
CA GLY A 204 15.80 23.51 -3.33
C GLY A 204 17.14 23.60 -2.59
N GLY A 205 18.18 22.94 -3.07
CA GLY A 205 19.49 22.85 -2.44
C GLY A 205 19.58 21.92 -1.21
N ARG A 206 18.52 21.18 -0.89
CA ARG A 206 18.46 20.20 0.21
C ARG A 206 18.61 18.77 -0.32
N THR A 207 19.45 17.98 0.30
CA THR A 207 19.47 16.52 0.05
C THR A 207 18.41 15.84 0.90
N LEU A 208 17.39 15.31 0.24
CA LEU A 208 16.29 14.58 0.86
C LEU A 208 16.53 13.08 0.71
N THR A 209 16.54 12.34 1.82
CA THR A 209 16.73 10.88 1.83
C THR A 209 15.41 10.21 2.23
N ASN A 210 15.02 9.20 1.47
CA ASN A 210 13.81 8.43 1.74
C ASN A 210 13.97 7.62 3.04
N HIS A 211 13.02 7.76 3.94
CA HIS A 211 13.01 7.05 5.21
C HIS A 211 12.69 5.55 5.07
N ASN A 212 12.16 5.13 3.92
CA ASN A 212 11.80 3.73 3.69
C ASN A 212 13.05 2.87 3.40
N LYS A 213 13.50 2.13 4.42
CA LYS A 213 14.68 1.26 4.34
C LYS A 213 14.46 0.04 3.44
N LEU A 214 13.21 -0.37 3.17
CA LEU A 214 12.93 -1.49 2.27
C LEU A 214 13.43 -1.24 0.85
N LEU A 215 13.54 0.02 0.41
CA LEU A 215 14.12 0.37 -0.89
C LEU A 215 15.56 -0.14 -1.08
N SER A 216 16.28 -0.43 0.01
CA SER A 216 17.65 -0.98 -0.04
C SER A 216 17.75 -2.38 0.55
N ARG A 217 16.71 -2.91 1.17
CA ARG A 217 16.70 -4.21 1.87
C ARG A 217 15.95 -5.28 1.10
N LEU A 218 14.91 -4.89 0.31
CA LEU A 218 14.01 -5.80 -0.35
C LEU A 218 14.09 -5.60 -1.86
N ASP A 219 14.49 -6.63 -2.58
CA ASP A 219 14.48 -6.62 -4.04
C ASP A 219 13.03 -6.50 -4.55
N GLY A 220 12.84 -5.67 -5.58
CA GLY A 220 11.51 -5.37 -6.11
C GLY A 220 10.70 -4.35 -5.30
N CYS A 221 11.24 -3.82 -4.18
CA CYS A 221 10.54 -2.78 -3.41
C CYS A 221 10.37 -1.49 -4.23
N VAL A 222 9.11 -1.04 -4.33
CA VAL A 222 8.71 0.19 -5.05
C VAL A 222 8.57 1.40 -4.11
N GLY A 223 8.42 1.17 -2.83
CA GLY A 223 8.19 2.25 -1.84
C GLY A 223 7.24 1.71 -0.75
N LEU A 224 6.46 2.47 -0.15
CA LEU A 224 5.68 3.66 -0.23
C LEU A 224 6.05 4.64 0.91
N LYS A 225 5.35 4.51 2.11
CA LYS A 225 5.46 5.53 3.17
C LYS A 225 5.58 4.94 4.56
N THR A 226 6.51 5.49 5.35
CA THR A 226 6.71 5.23 6.77
C THR A 226 5.94 6.24 7.63
N GLY A 227 5.57 5.86 8.84
CA GLY A 227 4.99 6.77 9.82
C GLY A 227 5.37 6.39 11.25
N TYR A 228 5.41 7.40 12.11
CA TYR A 228 5.62 7.23 13.54
C TYR A 228 5.11 8.44 14.32
N THR A 229 4.33 8.19 15.35
CA THR A 229 4.11 9.06 16.50
C THR A 229 4.20 8.23 17.79
N LYS A 230 4.30 8.86 18.95
CA LYS A 230 4.30 8.12 20.21
C LYS A 230 2.98 7.35 20.42
N ALA A 231 1.85 7.92 20.01
CA ALA A 231 0.54 7.30 20.16
C ALA A 231 0.29 6.20 19.11
N ALA A 232 0.61 6.45 17.85
CA ALA A 232 0.42 5.48 16.76
C ALA A 232 1.38 4.28 16.86
N GLY A 233 2.60 4.49 17.35
CA GLY A 233 3.71 3.56 17.14
C GLY A 233 4.24 3.64 15.72
N ARG A 234 5.04 2.67 15.28
CA ARG A 234 5.54 2.58 13.90
C ARG A 234 4.42 2.09 12.99
N THR A 235 4.30 2.72 11.84
CA THR A 235 3.35 2.38 10.77
C THR A 235 4.09 2.34 9.45
N LEU A 236 3.76 1.38 8.60
CA LEU A 236 4.39 1.25 7.29
C LEU A 236 3.35 0.81 6.26
N VAL A 237 3.33 1.52 5.13
CA VAL A 237 2.69 1.08 3.90
C VAL A 237 3.81 0.88 2.88
N SER A 238 3.93 -0.30 2.31
CA SER A 238 4.93 -0.58 1.28
C SER A 238 4.32 -1.31 0.09
N CYS A 239 5.07 -1.34 -1.01
CA CYS A 239 4.75 -2.10 -2.20
C CYS A 239 6.02 -2.77 -2.71
N ALA A 240 5.87 -4.02 -3.17
CA ALA A 240 6.93 -4.74 -3.87
C ALA A 240 6.38 -5.47 -5.09
N GLU A 241 7.25 -5.69 -6.08
CA GLU A 241 6.95 -6.35 -7.34
C GLU A 241 7.90 -7.50 -7.58
N GLN A 242 7.36 -8.67 -7.91
CA GLN A 242 8.14 -9.85 -8.27
C GLN A 242 7.36 -10.74 -9.23
N ALA A 243 8.02 -11.23 -10.29
CA ALA A 243 7.46 -12.19 -11.25
C ALA A 243 6.10 -11.76 -11.84
N GLY A 244 5.89 -10.46 -12.07
CA GLY A 244 4.63 -9.93 -12.62
C GLY A 244 3.53 -9.65 -11.58
N HIS A 245 3.71 -10.08 -10.34
CA HIS A 245 2.79 -9.76 -9.24
C HIS A 245 3.22 -8.49 -8.50
N ARG A 246 2.24 -7.73 -8.03
CA ARG A 246 2.44 -6.51 -7.28
C ARG A 246 1.64 -6.58 -5.99
N LEU A 247 2.34 -6.59 -4.85
CA LEU A 247 1.74 -6.71 -3.53
C LEU A 247 1.92 -5.42 -2.74
N VAL A 248 0.88 -5.05 -1.99
CA VAL A 248 0.90 -3.95 -1.02
C VAL A 248 0.77 -4.53 0.38
N ALA A 249 1.69 -4.17 1.26
CA ALA A 249 1.68 -4.54 2.66
C ALA A 249 1.47 -3.30 3.54
N VAL A 250 0.67 -3.46 4.57
CA VAL A 250 0.41 -2.44 5.60
C VAL A 250 0.60 -3.04 6.97
N THR A 251 1.39 -2.39 7.83
CA THR A 251 1.46 -2.69 9.26
C THR A 251 1.20 -1.44 10.09
N LEU A 252 0.39 -1.59 11.14
CA LEU A 252 0.04 -0.53 12.09
C LEU A 252 0.44 -0.95 13.50
N ARG A 253 1.11 -0.03 14.23
CA ARG A 253 1.68 -0.25 15.56
C ARG A 253 2.54 -1.51 15.57
N ASP A 254 3.60 -1.46 14.80
CA ASP A 254 4.49 -2.56 14.52
C ASP A 254 5.82 -2.38 15.27
N GLY A 255 6.28 -3.43 15.95
CA GLY A 255 7.57 -3.42 16.66
C GLY A 255 8.77 -3.69 15.76
N ASP A 256 8.55 -4.40 14.65
CA ASP A 256 9.60 -4.88 13.73
C ASP A 256 9.21 -4.76 12.25
N ASP A 257 8.69 -3.58 11.87
CA ASP A 257 8.07 -3.29 10.58
C ASP A 257 8.88 -3.74 9.35
N TRP A 258 10.22 -3.65 9.40
CA TRP A 258 11.06 -4.05 8.27
C TRP A 258 11.05 -5.56 8.06
N ASN A 259 11.25 -6.33 9.12
CA ASN A 259 11.29 -7.80 9.05
C ASN A 259 9.90 -8.38 8.79
N ASP A 260 8.85 -7.79 9.39
CA ASP A 260 7.47 -8.19 9.17
C ASP A 260 7.06 -8.01 7.69
N HIS A 261 7.42 -6.87 7.07
CA HIS A 261 7.17 -6.65 5.65
C HIS A 261 7.97 -7.60 4.75
N GLU A 262 9.24 -7.86 5.05
CA GLU A 262 10.04 -8.83 4.29
C GLU A 262 9.44 -10.25 4.37
N ALA A 263 8.96 -10.65 5.55
CA ALA A 263 8.30 -11.95 5.74
C ALA A 263 6.97 -12.05 4.98
N LEU A 264 6.14 -10.99 5.05
CA LEU A 264 4.88 -10.89 4.31
C LEU A 264 5.09 -11.01 2.80
N TYR A 265 6.08 -10.32 2.24
CA TYR A 265 6.37 -10.39 0.81
C TYR A 265 6.90 -11.74 0.40
N ARG A 266 7.83 -12.33 1.16
CA ARG A 266 8.35 -13.67 0.88
C ARG A 266 7.22 -14.70 0.84
N TRP A 267 6.33 -14.65 1.81
CA TRP A 267 5.17 -15.53 1.89
C TRP A 267 4.16 -15.25 0.76
N GLY A 268 3.83 -13.98 0.53
CA GLY A 268 2.84 -13.57 -0.48
C GLY A 268 3.25 -13.94 -1.90
N PHE A 269 4.50 -13.66 -2.30
CA PHE A 269 5.00 -14.03 -3.63
C PHE A 269 5.13 -15.55 -3.83
N LEU A 270 5.43 -16.31 -2.76
CA LEU A 270 5.37 -17.76 -2.82
C LEU A 270 3.93 -18.25 -3.08
N LEU A 271 2.96 -17.67 -2.39
CA LEU A 271 1.55 -18.02 -2.53
C LEU A 271 1.02 -17.70 -3.93
N THR A 272 1.28 -16.49 -4.46
CA THR A 272 0.85 -16.10 -5.81
C THR A 272 1.47 -16.99 -6.90
N GLY A 273 2.76 -17.28 -6.82
CA GLY A 273 3.43 -18.19 -7.76
C GLY A 273 2.87 -19.62 -7.74
N ILE A 274 2.44 -20.11 -6.58
CA ILE A 274 1.77 -21.42 -6.47
C ILE A 274 0.37 -21.36 -7.10
N GLN A 275 -0.41 -20.32 -6.86
CA GLN A 275 -1.75 -20.13 -7.44
C GLN A 275 -1.66 -20.11 -8.97
N GLU A 276 -0.75 -19.32 -9.54
CA GLU A 276 -0.55 -19.23 -10.99
C GLU A 276 -0.14 -20.58 -11.61
N THR A 277 0.76 -21.32 -10.94
CA THR A 277 1.19 -22.66 -11.40
C THR A 277 0.02 -23.64 -11.43
N LEU A 278 -0.87 -23.58 -10.44
CA LEU A 278 -2.05 -24.44 -10.35
C LEU A 278 -3.08 -24.10 -11.42
N GLU A 279 -3.37 -22.82 -11.61
CA GLU A 279 -4.28 -22.36 -12.66
C GLU A 279 -3.79 -22.78 -14.06
N THR A 280 -2.51 -22.58 -14.34
CA THR A 280 -1.91 -22.98 -15.61
C THR A 280 -2.02 -24.49 -15.86
N ARG A 281 -1.77 -25.32 -14.84
CA ARG A 281 -1.90 -26.77 -14.95
C ARG A 281 -3.36 -27.22 -15.11
N LEU A 282 -4.28 -26.58 -14.42
CA LEU A 282 -5.71 -26.86 -14.50
C LEU A 282 -6.26 -26.54 -15.90
N LEU A 283 -5.94 -25.34 -16.42
CA LEU A 283 -6.34 -24.92 -17.76
C LEU A 283 -5.72 -25.82 -18.84
N GLY A 284 -4.46 -26.23 -18.66
CA GLY A 284 -3.80 -27.19 -19.56
C GLY A 284 -4.46 -28.58 -19.57
N ALA A 285 -4.90 -29.06 -18.41
CA ALA A 285 -5.63 -30.32 -18.30
C ALA A 285 -7.02 -30.27 -18.94
N LEU A 286 -7.75 -29.16 -18.78
CA LEU A 286 -9.06 -28.92 -19.38
C LEU A 286 -8.98 -28.67 -20.89
N GLY A 287 -7.92 -28.04 -21.38
CA GLY A 287 -7.68 -27.77 -22.81
C GLY A 287 -7.35 -29.03 -23.62
N ASN A 288 -6.64 -29.99 -23.04
CA ASN A 288 -6.30 -31.28 -23.70
C ASN A 288 -7.46 -32.26 -23.79
N GLY A 289 -8.59 -31.99 -23.08
CA GLY A 289 -9.81 -32.83 -23.13
C GLY A 289 -10.77 -32.49 -24.30
N ARG A 290 -10.50 -31.46 -25.09
CA ARG A 290 -11.32 -31.07 -26.25
C ARG A 290 -10.60 -31.32 -27.58
N GLU A 291 -10.27 -32.54 -27.92
CA GLU A 291 -10.19 -32.95 -29.32
C GLU A 291 -11.63 -33.11 -29.84
N VAL A 292 -12.11 -32.09 -30.51
CA VAL A 292 -13.32 -32.17 -31.33
C VAL A 292 -12.95 -33.03 -32.53
N THR A 293 -13.31 -34.30 -32.51
CA THR A 293 -13.34 -35.12 -33.71
C THR A 293 -14.39 -34.59 -34.67
N PRO A 294 -14.08 -34.54 -35.98
CA PRO A 294 -14.93 -33.93 -37.00
C PRO A 294 -16.23 -34.70 -37.25
#